data_bddeb2bbf1374002bad41c15fe560625
#
_entry.id   bddeb2bbf1374002bad41c15fe560625
#
_cell.length_a   1.000
_cell.length_b   1.000
_cell.length_c   1.000
_cell.angle_alpha   90.00
_cell.angle_beta   90.00
_cell.angle_gamma   90.00
#
_symmetry.space_group_name_H-M   'P 1'
#
loop_
_entity.id
_entity.type
_entity.pdbx_description
1 polymer ?
#
loop_
_entity_poly.entity_id
_entity_poly.type
_entity_poly.pdbx_seq_one_letter_code
_entity_poly.pdbx_strand_id
1 'polypeptide(L)'
;KSRQESDEVGTQLSISGSRFEGQEACSCSVGSIFSVNNLFYNVPARRKFLKSNSTELNNILTAFERIVLVNPQIAFTLHSNNTELFNLKAGNLRQRIIDVFGKRINQLRSWWKTQLMRVLKK
;
A
#
# COMPACT_ATOMS: atom_id res chain seq x y z
N LYS A 1 15.00 -1.46 2.18
CA LYS A 1 15.62 -2.49 3.02
C LYS A 1 15.17 -3.86 2.56
N SER A 2 16.06 -4.83 2.56
CA SER A 2 15.71 -6.22 2.22
C SER A 2 16.59 -7.18 3.01
N ARG A 3 16.02 -8.32 3.43
CA ARG A 3 16.73 -9.43 4.05
C ARG A 3 16.14 -10.77 3.60
N GLN A 4 17.00 -11.69 3.22
CA GLN A 4 16.61 -13.08 2.97
C GLN A 4 16.56 -13.87 4.29
N GLU A 5 15.85 -15.00 4.30
CA GLU A 5 15.74 -15.84 5.50
C GLU A 5 17.09 -16.44 5.92
N SER A 6 17.97 -16.69 4.94
CA SER A 6 19.33 -17.22 5.16
C SER A 6 20.30 -16.19 5.76
N ASP A 7 19.95 -14.91 5.73
CA ASP A 7 20.87 -13.83 6.09
C ASP A 7 20.65 -13.37 7.53
N GLU A 8 21.71 -13.17 8.28
CA GLU A 8 21.64 -12.63 9.64
C GLU A 8 21.35 -11.11 9.64
N VAL A 9 21.85 -10.42 8.60
CA VAL A 9 21.79 -8.97 8.48
C VAL A 9 21.15 -8.59 7.15
N GLY A 10 20.30 -7.61 7.16
CA GLY A 10 19.69 -7.06 5.95
C GLY A 10 20.56 -5.97 5.30
N THR A 11 20.16 -5.56 4.12
CA THR A 11 20.78 -4.49 3.34
C THR A 11 19.79 -3.33 3.19
N GLN A 12 20.27 -2.13 3.46
CA GLN A 12 19.57 -0.88 3.17
C GLN A 12 20.23 -0.17 2.00
N LEU A 13 19.43 0.20 1.00
CA LEU A 13 19.80 1.05 -0.12
C LEU A 13 19.13 2.41 0.04
N SER A 14 19.86 3.48 -0.21
CA SER A 14 19.36 4.85 -0.21
C SER A 14 19.58 5.50 -1.56
N ILE A 15 18.51 6.05 -2.13
CA ILE A 15 18.51 6.76 -3.41
C ILE A 15 17.78 8.08 -3.20
N SER A 16 18.37 9.17 -3.65
CA SER A 16 17.79 10.51 -3.57
C SER A 16 18.04 11.26 -4.87
N GLY A 17 16.99 11.89 -5.42
CA GLY A 17 17.09 12.64 -6.68
C GLY A 17 17.68 11.85 -7.84
N SER A 18 17.32 10.56 -7.95
CA SER A 18 17.86 9.61 -8.95
C SER A 18 19.37 9.30 -8.79
N ARG A 19 19.97 9.66 -7.67
CA ARG A 19 21.36 9.35 -7.35
C ARG A 19 21.42 8.30 -6.25
N PHE A 20 22.26 7.30 -6.45
CA PHE A 20 22.60 6.33 -5.41
C PHE A 20 23.41 7.03 -4.31
N GLU A 21 22.94 6.99 -3.08
CA GLU A 21 23.58 7.63 -1.94
C GLU A 21 24.41 6.64 -1.12
N GLY A 22 24.01 5.39 -1.06
CA GLY A 22 24.76 4.39 -0.33
C GLY A 22 24.02 3.08 -0.14
N GLN A 23 24.80 2.11 0.30
CA GLN A 23 24.36 0.80 0.74
C GLN A 23 25.00 0.48 2.06
N GLU A 24 24.22 0.04 3.03
CA GLU A 24 24.71 -0.31 4.36
C GLU A 24 24.00 -1.55 4.92
N ALA A 25 24.64 -2.22 5.86
CA ALA A 25 24.02 -3.28 6.62
C ALA A 25 22.98 -2.70 7.59
N CYS A 26 21.84 -3.37 7.73
CA CYS A 26 20.80 -2.93 8.64
C CYS A 26 20.09 -4.09 9.31
N SER A 27 19.54 -3.84 10.48
CA SER A 27 18.61 -4.77 11.12
C SER A 27 17.21 -4.57 10.51
N CYS A 28 16.62 -5.62 9.95
CA CYS A 28 15.26 -5.62 9.45
C CYS A 28 14.69 -7.04 9.45
N SER A 29 13.37 -7.15 9.38
CA SER A 29 12.69 -8.44 9.22
C SER A 29 12.97 -9.05 7.85
N VAL A 30 12.76 -10.37 7.73
CA VAL A 30 12.80 -11.06 6.43
C VAL A 30 11.77 -10.45 5.49
N GLY A 31 12.15 -10.22 4.24
CA GLY A 31 11.31 -9.59 3.22
C GLY A 31 11.88 -8.27 2.72
N SER A 32 11.05 -7.45 2.10
CA SER A 32 11.44 -6.17 1.51
C SER A 32 10.57 -5.03 2.03
N ILE A 33 11.22 -3.91 2.35
CA ILE A 33 10.57 -2.67 2.81
C ILE A 33 10.94 -1.56 1.83
N PHE A 34 9.94 -0.97 1.21
CA PHE A 34 10.09 0.18 0.32
C PHE A 34 9.49 1.42 1.00
N SER A 35 10.27 2.49 1.04
CA SER A 35 9.82 3.79 1.56
C SER A 35 10.03 4.84 0.49
N VAL A 36 8.97 5.57 0.14
CA VAL A 36 9.02 6.68 -0.81
C VAL A 36 8.62 7.95 -0.08
N ASN A 37 9.52 8.93 -0.06
CA ASN A 37 9.32 10.18 0.65
C ASN A 37 9.51 11.35 -0.33
N ASN A 38 8.73 12.43 -0.16
CA ASN A 38 8.89 13.67 -0.91
C ASN A 38 8.99 13.46 -2.42
N LEU A 39 8.06 12.70 -2.99
CA LEU A 39 8.05 12.38 -4.43
C LEU A 39 8.19 13.65 -5.26
N PHE A 40 9.10 13.63 -6.24
CA PHE A 40 9.42 14.74 -7.12
C PHE A 40 9.93 16.02 -6.44
N TYR A 41 10.58 15.91 -5.26
CA TYR A 41 11.09 17.08 -4.55
C TYR A 41 12.09 17.91 -5.39
N ASN A 42 12.87 17.24 -6.24
CA ASN A 42 13.87 17.83 -7.12
C ASN A 42 13.41 18.00 -8.58
N VAL A 43 12.13 17.77 -8.88
CA VAL A 43 11.55 17.90 -10.23
C VAL A 43 10.29 18.78 -10.15
N PRO A 44 10.42 20.12 -10.03
CA PRO A 44 9.29 21.02 -9.80
C PRO A 44 8.20 20.93 -10.86
N ALA A 45 8.57 20.68 -12.14
CA ALA A 45 7.62 20.52 -13.23
C ALA A 45 6.69 19.32 -13.00
N ARG A 46 7.23 18.16 -12.64
CA ARG A 46 6.44 16.96 -12.32
C ARG A 46 5.61 17.14 -11.04
N ARG A 47 6.17 17.82 -10.04
CA ARG A 47 5.47 18.11 -8.79
C ARG A 47 4.21 18.94 -9.01
N LYS A 48 4.23 19.90 -9.94
CA LYS A 48 3.06 20.71 -10.30
C LYS A 48 1.91 19.91 -10.91
N PHE A 49 2.19 18.77 -11.55
CA PHE A 49 1.18 17.90 -12.16
C PHE A 49 0.59 16.89 -11.17
N LEU A 50 1.12 16.76 -9.97
CA LEU A 50 0.50 15.95 -8.93
C LEU A 50 -0.87 16.52 -8.58
N LYS A 51 -1.85 15.64 -8.50
CA LYS A 51 -3.19 15.96 -8.04
C LYS A 51 -3.23 16.09 -6.52
N SER A 52 -4.40 16.19 -5.93
CA SER A 52 -4.55 16.18 -4.48
C SER A 52 -3.99 14.90 -3.87
N ASN A 53 -3.53 14.95 -2.61
CA ASN A 53 -3.00 13.80 -1.90
C ASN A 53 -4.00 12.61 -1.89
N SER A 54 -5.29 12.89 -1.75
CA SER A 54 -6.33 11.85 -1.79
C SER A 54 -6.45 11.18 -3.15
N THR A 55 -6.33 11.94 -4.24
CA THR A 55 -6.37 11.39 -5.60
C THR A 55 -5.14 10.52 -5.87
N GLU A 56 -3.94 10.99 -5.51
CA GLU A 56 -2.72 10.23 -5.68
C GLU A 56 -2.71 8.97 -4.80
N LEU A 57 -3.21 9.06 -3.58
CA LEU A 57 -3.36 7.89 -2.71
C LEU A 57 -4.31 6.85 -3.33
N ASN A 58 -5.43 7.25 -3.91
CA ASN A 58 -6.34 6.34 -4.60
C ASN A 58 -5.69 5.63 -5.79
N ASN A 59 -4.83 6.33 -6.53
CA ASN A 59 -4.06 5.73 -7.62
C ASN A 59 -3.08 4.67 -7.09
N ILE A 60 -2.40 4.98 -5.99
CA ILE A 60 -1.48 4.05 -5.31
C ILE A 60 -2.25 2.82 -4.79
N LEU A 61 -3.39 3.02 -4.16
CA LEU A 61 -4.23 1.93 -3.65
C LEU A 61 -4.71 1.01 -4.76
N THR A 62 -5.12 1.57 -5.90
CA THR A 62 -5.53 0.78 -7.08
C THR A 62 -4.38 -0.07 -7.62
N ALA A 63 -3.17 0.49 -7.71
CA ALA A 63 -1.99 -0.25 -8.13
C ALA A 63 -1.62 -1.35 -7.12
N PHE A 64 -1.67 -1.03 -5.83
CA PHE A 64 -1.40 -1.96 -4.74
C PHE A 64 -2.37 -3.15 -4.75
N GLU A 65 -3.68 -2.88 -4.87
CA GLU A 65 -4.73 -3.91 -4.94
C GLU A 65 -4.46 -4.92 -6.06
N ARG A 66 -4.03 -4.45 -7.24
CA ARG A 66 -3.68 -5.33 -8.37
C ARG A 66 -2.53 -6.28 -8.04
N ILE A 67 -1.49 -5.77 -7.37
CA ILE A 67 -0.31 -6.56 -7.00
C ILE A 67 -0.66 -7.61 -5.94
N VAL A 68 -1.38 -7.22 -4.90
CA VAL A 68 -1.67 -8.13 -3.77
C VAL A 68 -2.68 -9.22 -4.15
N LEU A 69 -3.56 -8.98 -5.13
CA LEU A 69 -4.52 -9.97 -5.61
C LEU A 69 -3.85 -11.10 -6.39
N VAL A 70 -2.82 -10.81 -7.18
CA VAL A 70 -2.11 -11.83 -7.97
C VAL A 70 -1.02 -12.55 -7.16
N ASN A 71 -0.75 -12.08 -5.93
CA ASN A 71 0.24 -12.67 -5.04
C ASN A 71 -0.35 -12.96 -3.64
N PRO A 72 -1.41 -13.76 -3.52
CA PRO A 72 -2.08 -14.00 -2.23
C PRO A 72 -1.21 -14.72 -1.21
N GLN A 73 -0.21 -15.46 -1.66
CA GLN A 73 0.74 -16.21 -0.84
C GLN A 73 1.79 -15.32 -0.15
N ILE A 74 1.88 -14.05 -0.52
CA ILE A 74 2.83 -13.10 0.08
C ILE A 74 2.07 -12.19 1.06
N ALA A 75 2.63 -11.96 2.24
CA ALA A 75 2.12 -10.97 3.18
C ALA A 75 2.49 -9.55 2.72
N PHE A 76 1.56 -8.61 2.83
CA PHE A 76 1.77 -7.21 2.47
C PHE A 76 1.26 -6.28 3.56
N THR A 77 2.01 -5.23 3.82
CA THR A 77 1.54 -4.07 4.59
C THR A 77 1.71 -2.80 3.78
N LEU A 78 0.77 -1.88 3.90
CA LEU A 78 0.84 -0.56 3.28
C LEU A 78 0.56 0.51 4.32
N HIS A 79 1.46 1.47 4.41
CA HIS A 79 1.33 2.64 5.28
C HIS A 79 1.34 3.92 4.45
N SER A 80 0.60 4.91 4.90
CA SER A 80 0.66 6.28 4.41
C SER A 80 0.77 7.24 5.59
N ASN A 81 1.88 8.00 5.64
CA ASN A 81 2.15 8.96 6.71
C ASN A 81 1.93 8.36 8.13
N ASN A 82 2.59 7.24 8.42
CA ASN A 82 2.50 6.48 9.67
C ASN A 82 1.12 5.85 9.98
N THR A 83 0.16 5.92 9.06
CA THR A 83 -1.12 5.23 9.20
C THR A 83 -1.08 3.93 8.42
N GLU A 84 -1.36 2.81 9.07
CA GLU A 84 -1.52 1.51 8.42
C GLU A 84 -2.84 1.47 7.65
N LEU A 85 -2.75 1.33 6.32
CA LEU A 85 -3.92 1.23 5.44
C LEU A 85 -4.31 -0.22 5.18
N PHE A 86 -3.32 -1.09 5.01
CA PHE A 86 -3.49 -2.52 4.80
C PHE A 86 -2.48 -3.33 5.61
N ASN A 87 -2.95 -4.45 6.13
CA ASN A 87 -2.13 -5.49 6.73
C ASN A 87 -2.69 -6.84 6.28
N LEU A 88 -2.12 -7.36 5.20
CA LEU A 88 -2.60 -8.55 4.49
C LEU A 88 -1.68 -9.72 4.80
N LYS A 89 -2.22 -10.74 5.45
CA LYS A 89 -1.48 -11.98 5.71
C LYS A 89 -1.38 -12.84 4.46
N ALA A 90 -0.34 -13.67 4.39
CA ALA A 90 -0.24 -14.72 3.38
C ALA A 90 -1.43 -15.70 3.50
N GLY A 91 -1.97 -16.11 2.38
CA GLY A 91 -3.12 -17.02 2.34
C GLY A 91 -3.51 -17.40 0.91
N ASN A 92 -4.76 -17.76 0.73
CA ASN A 92 -5.32 -18.07 -0.59
C ASN A 92 -6.03 -16.87 -1.21
N LEU A 93 -6.33 -16.96 -2.49
CA LEU A 93 -6.97 -15.86 -3.24
C LEU A 93 -8.33 -15.46 -2.66
N ARG A 94 -9.15 -16.41 -2.24
CA ARG A 94 -10.48 -16.12 -1.65
C ARG A 94 -10.37 -15.24 -0.41
N GLN A 95 -9.46 -15.60 0.50
CA GLN A 95 -9.22 -14.81 1.71
C GLN A 95 -8.65 -13.43 1.36
N ARG A 96 -7.74 -13.36 0.40
CA ARG A 96 -7.16 -12.11 -0.07
C ARG A 96 -8.23 -11.16 -0.63
N ILE A 97 -9.17 -11.66 -1.42
CA ILE A 97 -10.29 -10.86 -1.95
C ILE A 97 -11.15 -10.31 -0.80
N ILE A 98 -11.45 -11.13 0.20
CA ILE A 98 -12.21 -10.69 1.38
C ILE A 98 -11.44 -9.61 2.16
N ASP A 99 -10.15 -9.79 2.38
CA ASP A 99 -9.32 -8.85 3.14
C ASP A 99 -9.17 -7.50 2.44
N VAL A 100 -9.05 -7.51 1.10
CA VAL A 100 -8.91 -6.28 0.30
C VAL A 100 -10.23 -5.55 0.14
N PHE A 101 -11.30 -6.25 -0.23
CA PHE A 101 -12.58 -5.65 -0.61
C PHE A 101 -13.64 -5.73 0.48
N GLY A 102 -13.46 -6.53 1.52
CA GLY A 102 -14.47 -6.76 2.56
C GLY A 102 -14.94 -5.47 3.24
N LYS A 103 -14.05 -4.53 3.48
CA LYS A 103 -14.38 -3.20 4.04
C LYS A 103 -15.26 -2.39 3.05
N ARG A 104 -14.95 -2.42 1.76
CA ARG A 104 -15.74 -1.73 0.72
C ARG A 104 -17.11 -2.38 0.53
N ILE A 105 -17.19 -3.70 0.54
CA ILE A 105 -18.45 -4.44 0.44
C ILE A 105 -19.35 -4.15 1.65
N ASN A 106 -18.78 -4.07 2.85
CA ASN A 106 -19.53 -3.70 4.05
C ASN A 106 -20.03 -2.25 3.99
N GLN A 107 -19.24 -1.31 3.46
CA GLN A 107 -19.67 0.07 3.25
C GLN A 107 -20.81 0.17 2.23
N LEU A 108 -20.72 -0.57 1.12
CA LEU A 108 -21.78 -0.64 0.11
C LEU A 108 -23.07 -1.25 0.68
N ARG A 109 -22.97 -2.33 1.48
CA ARG A 109 -24.13 -2.92 2.17
C ARG A 109 -24.78 -1.94 3.15
N SER A 110 -23.98 -1.19 3.90
CA SER A 110 -24.47 -0.15 4.80
C SER A 110 -25.17 0.97 4.02
N TRP A 111 -24.57 1.43 2.93
CA TRP A 111 -25.15 2.46 2.07
C TRP A 111 -26.48 1.99 1.43
N TRP A 112 -26.52 0.79 0.87
CA TRP A 112 -27.74 0.19 0.29
C TRP A 112 -28.87 0.06 1.33
N LYS A 113 -28.56 -0.41 2.53
CA LYS A 113 -29.53 -0.48 3.63
C LYS A 113 -30.11 0.90 3.96
N THR A 114 -29.26 1.92 4.02
CA THR A 114 -29.69 3.29 4.30
C THR A 114 -30.59 3.84 3.19
N GLN A 115 -30.26 3.57 1.92
CA GLN A 115 -31.10 3.99 0.78
C GLN A 115 -32.45 3.26 0.76
N LEU A 116 -32.45 1.94 0.98
CA LEU A 116 -33.68 1.14 1.05
C LEU A 116 -34.61 1.64 2.16
N MET A 117 -34.07 1.92 3.34
CA MET A 117 -34.86 2.45 4.47
C MET A 117 -35.43 3.85 4.18
N ARG A 118 -34.74 4.69 3.39
CA ARG A 118 -35.29 5.98 2.93
C ARG A 118 -36.44 5.81 1.96
N VAL A 119 -36.38 4.83 1.06
CA VAL A 119 -37.45 4.56 0.08
C VAL A 119 -38.66 3.96 0.76
N LEU A 120 -38.48 3.07 1.74
CA LEU A 120 -39.58 2.42 2.45
C LEU A 120 -40.28 3.34 3.47
N LYS A 121 -39.66 4.46 3.87
CA LYS A 121 -40.29 5.48 4.77
C LYS A 121 -41.11 6.53 4.03
N LYS A 122 -41.15 6.48 2.71
CA LYS A 122 -42.04 7.31 1.89
C LYS A 122 -43.30 6.54 1.54
#